data_440c8307041983acb07f66865f9e4be8
#
_entry.id   440c8307041983acb07f66865f9e4be8
#
_cell.length_a   1.000
_cell.length_b   1.000
_cell.length_c   1.000
_cell.angle_alpha   90.00
_cell.angle_beta   90.00
_cell.angle_gamma   90.00
#
_symmetry.space_group_name_H-M   'P 1'
#
loop_
_entity.id
_entity.type
_entity.pdbx_description
1 polymer ?
#
loop_
_entity_poly.entity_id
_entity_poly.type
_entity_poly.pdbx_seq_one_letter_code
_entity_poly.pdbx_strand_id
1 'polypeptide(L)'
;MLIVDDQAPFRDVARTVVELTDGFEVVGEVETGEDSVTSARDLRPDLVLMDVNLPGISGLDATRQILAGVEETRPVVVLVLSTYEADEYAPRAAEAGAAGFISKSDFSPDRLAEAWASATATA
;
A
#
# COMPACT_ATOMS: atom_id res chain seq x y z
N MET A 1 5.20 -3.69 7.38
CA MET A 1 4.25 -3.33 6.32
C MET A 1 3.96 -4.51 5.41
N LEU A 2 2.81 -4.50 4.78
CA LEU A 2 2.37 -5.54 3.84
C LEU A 2 2.56 -5.04 2.41
N ILE A 3 3.16 -5.87 1.56
CA ILE A 3 3.35 -5.55 0.14
C ILE A 3 2.37 -6.39 -0.68
N VAL A 4 1.58 -5.72 -1.53
CA VAL A 4 0.57 -6.37 -2.37
C VAL A 4 0.86 -6.06 -3.84
N ASP A 5 1.34 -7.05 -4.58
CA ASP A 5 1.66 -6.91 -6.01
C ASP A 5 1.76 -8.31 -6.61
N ASP A 6 1.19 -8.50 -7.80
CA ASP A 6 1.21 -9.80 -8.47
C ASP A 6 2.52 -10.07 -9.23
N GLN A 7 3.39 -9.08 -9.33
CA GLN A 7 4.66 -9.18 -10.04
C GLN A 7 5.82 -9.40 -9.08
N ALA A 8 6.38 -10.62 -9.08
CA ALA A 8 7.49 -10.97 -8.20
C ALA A 8 8.69 -10.01 -8.34
N PRO A 9 9.11 -9.59 -9.54
CA PRO A 9 10.23 -8.66 -9.66
C PRO A 9 9.99 -7.34 -8.92
N PHE A 10 8.76 -6.81 -8.95
CA PHE A 10 8.47 -5.59 -8.22
C PHE A 10 8.39 -5.82 -6.72
N ARG A 11 7.88 -6.98 -6.27
CA ARG A 11 7.90 -7.30 -4.83
C ARG A 11 9.33 -7.34 -4.29
N ASP A 12 10.28 -7.86 -5.07
CA ASP A 12 11.69 -7.87 -4.68
C ASP A 12 12.25 -6.45 -4.55
N VAL A 13 11.94 -5.57 -5.50
CA VAL A 13 12.34 -4.16 -5.45
C VAL A 13 11.70 -3.49 -4.23
N ALA A 14 10.42 -3.70 -4.02
CA ALA A 14 9.70 -3.08 -2.91
C ALA A 14 10.26 -3.53 -1.56
N ARG A 15 10.57 -4.82 -1.42
CA ARG A 15 11.18 -5.34 -0.20
C ARG A 15 12.51 -4.65 0.08
N THR A 16 13.35 -4.50 -0.93
CA THR A 16 14.64 -3.82 -0.79
C THR A 16 14.46 -2.37 -0.37
N VAL A 17 13.53 -1.66 -1.00
CA VAL A 17 13.24 -0.26 -0.65
C VAL A 17 12.81 -0.15 0.82
N VAL A 18 11.92 -1.04 1.27
CA VAL A 18 11.44 -1.02 2.65
C VAL A 18 12.59 -1.30 3.62
N GLU A 19 13.42 -2.29 3.33
CA GLU A 19 14.56 -2.65 4.18
C GLU A 19 15.60 -1.53 4.28
N LEU A 20 15.72 -0.71 3.23
CA LEU A 20 16.64 0.44 3.23
C LEU A 20 16.02 1.68 3.89
N THR A 21 14.77 1.63 4.26
CA THR A 21 14.07 2.76 4.89
C THR A 21 14.02 2.55 6.39
N ASP A 22 14.69 3.42 7.14
CA ASP A 22 14.78 3.29 8.59
C ASP A 22 13.40 3.28 9.25
N GLY A 23 13.20 2.32 10.16
CA GLY A 23 11.96 2.20 10.91
C GLY A 23 10.86 1.39 10.21
N PHE A 24 11.14 0.85 9.03
CA PHE A 24 10.18 0.05 8.26
C PHE A 24 10.64 -1.40 8.17
N GLU A 25 9.68 -2.32 8.24
CA GLU A 25 9.96 -3.74 8.00
C GLU A 25 8.80 -4.38 7.27
N VAL A 26 9.09 -5.39 6.46
CA VAL A 26 8.09 -6.17 5.74
C VAL A 26 7.56 -7.27 6.64
N VAL A 27 6.24 -7.33 6.86
CA VAL A 27 5.61 -8.39 7.64
C VAL A 27 4.93 -9.43 6.75
N GLY A 28 4.76 -9.13 5.47
CA GLY A 28 4.17 -10.09 4.53
C GLY A 28 4.15 -9.55 3.11
N GLU A 29 4.01 -10.47 2.16
CA GLU A 29 3.88 -10.16 0.73
C GLU A 29 2.79 -11.06 0.17
N VAL A 30 1.87 -10.49 -0.59
CA VAL A 30 0.78 -11.24 -1.22
C VAL A 30 0.60 -10.80 -2.67
N GLU A 31 -0.09 -11.61 -3.46
CA GLU A 31 -0.21 -11.41 -4.90
C GLU A 31 -1.59 -10.98 -5.36
N THR A 32 -2.61 -11.08 -4.52
CA THR A 32 -4.00 -10.77 -4.91
C THR A 32 -4.64 -9.80 -3.93
N GLY A 33 -5.68 -9.12 -4.41
CA GLY A 33 -6.48 -8.25 -3.55
C GLY A 33 -7.17 -9.02 -2.44
N GLU A 34 -7.70 -10.19 -2.74
CA GLU A 34 -8.37 -11.03 -1.76
C GLU A 34 -7.43 -11.45 -0.64
N ASP A 35 -6.22 -11.89 -0.99
CA ASP A 35 -5.20 -12.26 0.00
C ASP A 35 -4.77 -11.05 0.84
N SER A 36 -4.76 -9.86 0.24
CA SER A 36 -4.39 -8.65 0.96
C SER A 36 -5.39 -8.32 2.07
N VAL A 37 -6.68 -8.52 1.81
CA VAL A 37 -7.74 -8.29 2.81
C VAL A 37 -7.56 -9.25 3.98
N THR A 38 -7.35 -10.53 3.69
CA THR A 38 -7.14 -11.56 4.72
C THR A 38 -5.87 -11.28 5.52
N SER A 39 -4.76 -10.99 4.83
CA SER A 39 -3.46 -10.73 5.48
C SER A 39 -3.48 -9.47 6.32
N ALA A 40 -4.16 -8.42 5.86
CA ALA A 40 -4.30 -7.19 6.64
C ALA A 40 -5.05 -7.44 7.94
N ARG A 41 -6.08 -8.29 7.90
CA ARG A 41 -6.82 -8.68 9.10
C ARG A 41 -5.94 -9.47 10.07
N ASP A 42 -5.17 -10.42 9.54
CA ASP A 42 -4.39 -11.36 10.36
C ASP A 42 -3.10 -10.73 10.89
N LEU A 43 -2.40 -9.97 10.05
CA LEU A 43 -1.09 -9.40 10.38
C LEU A 43 -1.18 -8.03 11.03
N ARG A 44 -2.28 -7.33 10.83
CA ARG A 44 -2.52 -5.96 11.34
C ARG A 44 -1.34 -5.02 11.05
N PRO A 45 -0.97 -4.88 9.76
CA PRO A 45 0.14 -3.99 9.41
C PRO A 45 -0.24 -2.54 9.66
N ASP A 46 0.76 -1.71 9.93
CA ASP A 46 0.53 -0.26 10.03
C ASP A 46 0.40 0.37 8.65
N LEU A 47 1.02 -0.25 7.66
CA LEU A 47 1.10 0.28 6.30
C LEU A 47 0.95 -0.84 5.28
N VAL A 48 0.15 -0.59 4.25
CA VAL A 48 -0.01 -1.49 3.11
C VAL A 48 0.43 -0.76 1.84
N LEU A 49 1.33 -1.37 1.07
CA LEU A 49 1.63 -0.93 -0.29
C LEU A 49 0.76 -1.74 -1.24
N MET A 50 -0.13 -1.07 -1.94
CA MET A 50 -1.17 -1.71 -2.74
C MET A 50 -1.02 -1.38 -4.21
N ASP A 51 -0.73 -2.39 -5.04
CA ASP A 51 -0.78 -2.24 -6.49
C ASP A 51 -2.23 -2.06 -6.94
N VAL A 52 -2.45 -1.17 -7.90
CA VAL A 52 -3.78 -0.95 -8.48
C VAL A 52 -4.23 -2.14 -9.32
N ASN A 53 -3.33 -2.69 -10.13
CA ASN A 53 -3.64 -3.77 -11.06
C ASN A 53 -3.35 -5.13 -10.45
N LEU A 54 -4.37 -5.74 -9.88
CA LEU A 54 -4.27 -7.07 -9.29
C LEU A 54 -5.25 -8.03 -9.97
N PRO A 55 -4.94 -9.34 -9.99
CA PRO A 55 -5.93 -10.32 -10.42
C PRO A 55 -7.06 -10.41 -9.38
N GLY A 56 -8.26 -10.72 -9.83
CA GLY A 56 -9.44 -10.75 -8.96
C GLY A 56 -9.95 -9.35 -8.67
N ILE A 57 -10.14 -9.02 -7.41
CA ILE A 57 -10.56 -7.65 -7.06
C ILE A 57 -9.41 -6.68 -7.29
N SER A 58 -9.73 -5.45 -7.69
CA SER A 58 -8.72 -4.42 -7.92
C SER A 58 -8.07 -3.98 -6.62
N GLY A 59 -6.89 -3.34 -6.72
CA GLY A 59 -6.24 -2.77 -5.55
C GLY A 59 -7.09 -1.71 -4.85
N LEU A 60 -7.90 -0.96 -5.61
CA LEU A 60 -8.79 0.04 -5.02
C LEU A 60 -9.92 -0.61 -4.24
N ASP A 61 -10.51 -1.69 -4.76
CA ASP A 61 -11.55 -2.44 -4.03
C ASP A 61 -10.97 -3.11 -2.80
N ALA A 62 -9.77 -3.68 -2.90
CA ALA A 62 -9.08 -4.26 -1.75
C ALA A 62 -8.84 -3.20 -0.67
N THR A 63 -8.42 -2.00 -1.08
CA THR A 63 -8.22 -0.87 -0.15
C THR A 63 -9.50 -0.55 0.61
N ARG A 64 -10.63 -0.45 -0.09
CA ARG A 64 -11.93 -0.20 0.56
C ARG A 64 -12.26 -1.27 1.58
N GLN A 65 -12.06 -2.54 1.24
CA GLN A 65 -12.35 -3.66 2.13
C GLN A 65 -11.43 -3.70 3.34
N ILE A 66 -10.14 -3.43 3.14
CA ILE A 66 -9.18 -3.37 4.25
C ILE A 66 -9.59 -2.27 5.23
N LEU A 67 -9.88 -1.08 4.72
CA LEU A 67 -10.20 0.07 5.57
C LEU A 67 -11.56 -0.08 6.25
N ALA A 68 -12.51 -0.77 5.62
CA ALA A 68 -13.80 -1.04 6.23
C ALA A 68 -13.70 -1.96 7.46
N GLY A 69 -12.65 -2.79 7.51
CA GLY A 69 -12.42 -3.71 8.63
C GLY A 69 -11.49 -3.19 9.71
N VAL A 70 -11.04 -1.94 9.61
CA VAL A 70 -10.07 -1.35 10.53
C VAL A 70 -10.75 -0.79 11.77
N GLU A 71 -10.15 -1.04 12.93
CA GLU A 71 -10.58 -0.43 14.19
C GLU A 71 -10.03 0.99 14.29
N GLU A 72 -10.80 1.91 14.84
CA GLU A 72 -10.39 3.31 15.01
C GLU A 72 -9.11 3.47 15.84
N THR A 73 -8.88 2.55 16.77
CA THR A 73 -7.70 2.57 17.65
C THR A 73 -6.44 2.07 16.99
N ARG A 74 -6.56 1.41 15.84
CA ARG A 74 -5.40 0.88 15.09
C ARG A 74 -5.58 1.15 13.60
N PRO A 75 -5.40 2.40 13.17
CA PRO A 75 -5.57 2.75 11.77
C PRO A 75 -4.50 2.10 10.91
N VAL A 76 -4.89 1.75 9.68
CA VAL A 76 -3.98 1.24 8.66
C VAL A 76 -3.85 2.29 7.58
N VAL A 77 -2.62 2.60 7.19
CA VAL A 77 -2.33 3.50 6.08
C VAL A 77 -2.18 2.65 4.83
N VAL A 78 -2.91 2.99 3.77
CA VAL A 78 -2.75 2.34 2.47
C VAL A 78 -2.14 3.34 1.50
N LEU A 79 -0.99 2.98 0.92
CA LEU A 79 -0.37 3.74 -0.15
C LEU A 79 -0.52 2.93 -1.43
N VAL A 80 -1.13 3.53 -2.44
CA VAL A 80 -1.40 2.88 -3.71
C VAL A 80 -0.22 3.09 -4.65
N LEU A 81 0.23 2.01 -5.29
CA LEU A 81 1.31 2.03 -6.27
C LEU A 81 0.76 1.66 -7.64
N SER A 82 1.26 2.31 -8.69
CA SER A 82 0.87 2.00 -10.05
C SER A 82 1.97 2.37 -11.04
N THR A 83 2.00 1.66 -12.18
CA THR A 83 2.78 2.06 -13.34
C THR A 83 2.13 3.20 -14.11
N TYR A 84 0.84 3.48 -13.82
CA TYR A 84 0.08 4.54 -14.47
C TYR A 84 0.40 5.89 -13.87
N GLU A 85 0.06 6.95 -14.62
CA GLU A 85 0.26 8.31 -14.15
C GLU A 85 -0.66 8.65 -12.97
N ALA A 86 -0.14 9.45 -12.05
CA ALA A 86 -0.87 9.86 -10.85
C ALA A 86 -2.19 10.56 -11.19
N ASP A 87 -2.22 11.34 -12.28
CA ASP A 87 -3.41 12.07 -12.70
C ASP A 87 -4.61 11.18 -12.96
N GLU A 88 -4.38 9.95 -13.41
CA GLU A 88 -5.47 9.01 -13.70
C GLU A 88 -6.01 8.32 -12.46
N TYR A 89 -5.15 7.96 -11.54
CA TYR A 89 -5.52 7.09 -10.42
C TYR A 89 -5.52 7.75 -9.04
N ALA A 90 -4.80 8.85 -8.86
CA ALA A 90 -4.75 9.51 -7.56
C ALA A 90 -6.13 9.89 -7.00
N PRO A 91 -7.06 10.46 -7.81
CA PRO A 91 -8.41 10.75 -7.32
C PRO A 91 -9.16 9.49 -6.90
N ARG A 92 -9.04 8.40 -7.66
CA ARG A 92 -9.69 7.13 -7.34
C ARG A 92 -9.12 6.51 -6.08
N ALA A 93 -7.80 6.60 -5.90
CA ALA A 93 -7.14 6.10 -4.70
C ALA A 93 -7.64 6.85 -3.47
N ALA A 94 -7.75 8.18 -3.56
CA ALA A 94 -8.27 8.99 -2.47
C ALA A 94 -9.72 8.64 -2.14
N GLU A 95 -10.57 8.41 -3.14
CA GLU A 95 -11.96 8.00 -2.93
C GLU A 95 -12.07 6.64 -2.26
N ALA A 96 -11.12 5.75 -2.53
CA ALA A 96 -11.07 4.43 -1.89
C ALA A 96 -10.56 4.51 -0.45
N GLY A 97 -10.05 5.64 -0.01
CA GLY A 97 -9.55 5.87 1.34
C GLY A 97 -8.02 5.75 1.45
N ALA A 98 -7.30 5.58 0.33
CA ALA A 98 -5.85 5.53 0.37
C ALA A 98 -5.28 6.88 0.83
N ALA A 99 -4.21 6.82 1.62
CA ALA A 99 -3.58 8.02 2.15
C ALA A 99 -2.63 8.67 1.15
N GLY A 100 -2.23 7.95 0.10
CA GLY A 100 -1.37 8.50 -0.94
C GLY A 100 -1.28 7.59 -2.15
N PHE A 101 -0.70 8.14 -3.19
CA PHE A 101 -0.44 7.45 -4.45
C PHE A 101 1.01 7.67 -4.84
N ILE A 102 1.69 6.61 -5.22
CA ILE A 102 3.09 6.69 -5.68
C ILE A 102 3.19 5.96 -7.01
N SER A 103 3.81 6.60 -8.01
CA SER A 103 4.16 5.92 -9.24
C SER A 103 5.28 4.92 -8.93
N LYS A 104 5.20 3.72 -9.50
CA LYS A 104 6.23 2.69 -9.28
C LYS A 104 7.62 3.16 -9.68
N SER A 105 7.71 4.02 -10.69
CA SER A 105 9.00 4.58 -11.15
C SER A 105 9.61 5.53 -10.14
N ASP A 106 8.82 6.10 -9.23
CA ASP A 106 9.28 7.04 -8.21
C ASP A 106 9.46 6.40 -6.83
N PHE A 107 9.18 5.11 -6.72
CA PHE A 107 9.24 4.43 -5.43
C PHE A 107 10.69 4.26 -4.98
N SER A 108 11.01 4.86 -3.84
CA SER A 108 12.35 4.90 -3.25
C SER A 108 12.21 5.00 -1.73
N PRO A 109 13.30 4.79 -0.97
CA PRO A 109 13.25 4.98 0.49
C PRO A 109 12.80 6.39 0.88
N ASP A 110 13.31 7.42 0.22
CA ASP A 110 12.93 8.80 0.52
C ASP A 110 11.45 9.04 0.22
N ARG A 111 10.96 8.55 -0.92
CA ARG A 111 9.56 8.71 -1.31
C ARG A 111 8.63 7.98 -0.36
N LEU A 112 9.02 6.77 0.07
CA LEU A 112 8.25 6.00 1.06
C LEU A 112 8.17 6.76 2.39
N ALA A 113 9.30 7.27 2.87
CA ALA A 113 9.34 8.01 4.13
C ALA A 113 8.50 9.29 4.06
N GLU A 114 8.55 10.02 2.95
CA GLU A 114 7.74 11.22 2.74
C GLU A 114 6.25 10.90 2.74
N ALA A 115 5.86 9.85 2.02
CA ALA A 115 4.45 9.45 1.93
C ALA A 115 3.91 8.99 3.28
N TRP A 116 4.71 8.25 4.04
CA TRP A 116 4.34 7.83 5.38
C TRP A 116 4.18 9.04 6.31
N ALA A 117 5.13 9.97 6.28
CA ALA A 117 5.07 11.18 7.10
C ALA A 117 3.83 12.01 6.79
N SER A 118 3.50 12.18 5.50
CA SER A 118 2.29 12.90 5.07
C SER A 118 1.02 12.19 5.54
N ALA A 119 0.99 10.87 5.43
CA ALA A 119 -0.18 10.07 5.80
C ALA A 119 -0.43 10.06 7.31
N THR A 120 0.61 10.17 8.10
CA THR A 120 0.54 10.11 9.57
C THR A 120 0.62 11.49 10.22
N ALA A 121 0.77 12.55 9.44
CA ALA A 121 0.75 13.91 9.97
C ALA A 121 -0.64 14.19 10.55
N THR A 122 -0.68 14.58 11.81
CA THR A 122 -1.94 14.99 12.43
C THR A 122 -2.05 16.49 12.35
N ALA A 123 -3.20 16.92 11.91
CA ALA A 123 -3.50 18.35 11.86
C ALA A 123 -3.63 18.92 13.28
#